data_c38b72fa1bd8db892ecf3641a6c3b44a
#
_entry.id   c38b72fa1bd8db892ecf3641a6c3b44a
#
_cell.length_a   1.000
_cell.length_b   1.000
_cell.length_c   1.000
_cell.angle_alpha   90.00
_cell.angle_beta   90.00
_cell.angle_gamma   90.00
#
_symmetry.space_group_name_H-M   'P 1'
#
loop_
_entity.id
_entity.type
_entity.pdbx_description
1 polymer ?
#
loop_
_entity_poly.entity_id
_entity_poly.type
_entity_poly.pdbx_seq_one_letter_code
_entity_poly.pdbx_strand_id
1 'polypeptide(L)'
;MTCEGCILFPSATAEGMAMSIQKNSSSPCLSRPVNLQIPTYALRALEVLEDAGFEAWIVGGWVRDALRGSFAHDIDITTSATWQQSKAAFEAADIPVHETGIAYGTVTAVVEKHPIEVTTYRCDGEYLDGRRPDSVQFVSRIEEDLARRDFTINAMAYHPKRGLLDLYCGQEDLSARVIHAVGEPKVRFTEDALRMLRALRFACRLSFSIEEKTHQALTECAPLLSQVASERIGSEVAQIVEAGHIAHAIKLGFPVLAIAIPELLPLQNFDQRSPYHAYDVLEHTARVCSATEALTAGCATPALRWAALLHDIAKPEMFSVGVDGRGHFYGHPEKGAIVAKALLKRLALSQHLSNEVCALVALHDYDVDVTTASLRHMIALLAEASKSDGIALAYDLLTLKQADALAKANPYRSYAVTLEAMRALLLHEVKRGIAQHPQELCVSGAEIMEALSLQPGPAVGVCQRRLFELYLAGQVENRREDLLAILAQGNW
;
A
#
# COMPACT_ATOMS: atom_id res chain seq x y z
N MET A 1 31.71 -41.09 -34.95
CA MET A 1 32.73 -40.47 -34.12
C MET A 1 31.95 -39.67 -33.06
N THR A 2 31.53 -40.31 -32.03
CA THR A 2 32.00 -40.44 -30.64
C THR A 2 32.52 -39.15 -30.05
N CYS A 3 31.77 -38.60 -29.10
CA CYS A 3 32.31 -38.26 -27.80
C CYS A 3 31.17 -38.04 -26.76
N GLU A 4 31.23 -38.94 -25.81
CA GLU A 4 30.50 -39.00 -24.54
C GLU A 4 31.02 -37.94 -23.57
N GLY A 5 30.21 -37.59 -22.61
CA GLY A 5 30.58 -36.73 -21.49
C GLY A 5 29.42 -36.52 -20.51
N CYS A 6 28.80 -37.64 -20.08
CA CYS A 6 27.92 -37.62 -18.90
C CYS A 6 28.74 -37.46 -17.63
N ILE A 7 28.58 -36.39 -16.89
CA ILE A 7 29.05 -36.27 -15.50
C ILE A 7 27.89 -36.64 -14.59
N LEU A 8 28.02 -37.80 -13.96
CA LEU A 8 27.19 -38.31 -12.88
C LEU A 8 27.50 -37.54 -11.59
N PHE A 9 26.47 -36.94 -10.98
CA PHE A 9 26.56 -36.48 -9.59
C PHE A 9 26.22 -37.66 -8.66
N PRO A 10 26.95 -37.86 -7.58
CA PRO A 10 26.67 -38.93 -6.63
C PRO A 10 25.48 -38.54 -5.73
N SER A 11 24.58 -39.49 -5.51
CA SER A 11 23.50 -39.48 -4.55
C SER A 11 24.06 -39.33 -3.13
N ALA A 12 23.74 -38.19 -2.46
CA ALA A 12 23.98 -38.02 -1.04
C ALA A 12 22.84 -38.68 -0.27
N THR A 13 23.16 -39.66 0.53
CA THR A 13 22.31 -40.35 1.50
C THR A 13 21.89 -39.40 2.60
N ALA A 14 20.61 -39.47 2.93
CA ALA A 14 20.00 -38.78 4.07
C ALA A 14 20.54 -39.39 5.38
N GLU A 15 21.44 -38.71 6.03
CA GLU A 15 21.77 -38.90 7.46
C GLU A 15 21.95 -37.55 8.14
N GLY A 16 21.03 -37.29 9.04
CA GLY A 16 21.24 -36.55 10.29
C GLY A 16 21.92 -35.18 10.19
N MET A 17 21.26 -34.15 9.70
CA MET A 17 21.65 -32.77 10.03
C MET A 17 20.85 -32.26 11.23
N ALA A 18 21.27 -32.68 12.44
CA ALA A 18 20.97 -31.96 13.65
C ALA A 18 21.68 -30.59 13.52
N MET A 19 20.95 -29.53 13.23
CA MET A 19 21.46 -28.16 13.26
C MET A 19 21.96 -27.85 14.66
N SER A 20 23.27 -27.90 14.84
CA SER A 20 23.93 -27.31 15.99
C SER A 20 23.67 -25.82 15.94
N ILE A 21 22.92 -25.33 16.93
CA ILE A 21 22.79 -23.90 17.23
C ILE A 21 24.20 -23.40 17.56
N GLN A 22 24.92 -22.88 16.57
CA GLN A 22 26.15 -22.15 16.83
C GLN A 22 25.76 -20.92 17.64
N LYS A 23 26.05 -20.96 18.94
CA LYS A 23 26.12 -19.78 19.80
C LYS A 23 27.19 -18.87 19.21
N ASN A 24 26.80 -17.88 18.40
CA ASN A 24 27.64 -16.74 18.15
C ASN A 24 27.88 -16.09 19.53
N SER A 25 29.13 -16.00 19.93
CA SER A 25 29.60 -15.39 21.16
C SER A 25 29.54 -13.86 21.04
N SER A 26 28.34 -13.31 21.02
CA SER A 26 28.06 -11.91 21.33
C SER A 26 27.46 -11.87 22.71
N SER A 27 27.94 -10.94 23.54
CA SER A 27 27.49 -10.69 24.91
C SER A 27 25.97 -10.78 25.02
N PRO A 28 25.41 -11.34 26.13
CA PRO A 28 23.95 -11.43 26.26
C PRO A 28 23.37 -10.03 26.14
N CYS A 29 22.35 -9.90 25.29
CA CYS A 29 21.57 -8.66 25.14
C CYS A 29 21.10 -8.26 26.53
N LEU A 30 21.57 -7.11 27.05
CA LEU A 30 21.13 -6.55 28.32
C LEU A 30 19.68 -6.05 28.13
N SER A 31 18.71 -6.95 28.26
CA SER A 31 17.31 -6.57 28.29
C SER A 31 17.08 -5.66 29.52
N ARG A 32 16.71 -4.40 29.28
CA ARG A 32 16.31 -3.51 30.37
C ARG A 32 14.97 -4.03 30.92
N PRO A 33 14.81 -4.06 32.26
CA PRO A 33 13.53 -4.41 32.83
C PRO A 33 12.47 -3.41 32.35
N VAL A 34 11.45 -3.92 31.67
CA VAL A 34 10.36 -3.11 31.11
C VAL A 34 9.05 -3.57 31.72
N ASN A 35 8.24 -2.63 32.15
CA ASN A 35 6.88 -2.91 32.59
C ASN A 35 5.90 -2.28 31.57
N LEU A 36 5.32 -3.14 30.72
CA LEU A 36 4.35 -2.71 29.71
C LEU A 36 2.93 -2.75 30.28
N GLN A 37 2.13 -1.74 29.96
CA GLN A 37 0.72 -1.73 30.33
C GLN A 37 -0.07 -2.61 29.36
N ILE A 38 -0.49 -3.79 29.83
CA ILE A 38 -1.26 -4.75 29.05
C ILE A 38 -2.75 -4.48 29.28
N PRO A 39 -3.58 -4.45 28.22
CA PRO A 39 -5.05 -4.38 28.35
C PRO A 39 -5.63 -5.58 29.12
N THR A 40 -6.71 -5.36 29.87
CA THR A 40 -7.33 -6.38 30.73
C THR A 40 -7.76 -7.64 29.97
N TYR A 41 -8.29 -7.46 28.76
CA TYR A 41 -8.70 -8.58 27.91
C TYR A 41 -7.53 -9.47 27.49
N ALA A 42 -6.34 -8.90 27.30
CA ALA A 42 -5.14 -9.69 26.97
C ALA A 42 -4.55 -10.38 28.20
N LEU A 43 -4.60 -9.74 29.36
CA LEU A 43 -4.26 -10.40 30.63
C LEU A 43 -5.16 -11.60 30.88
N ARG A 44 -6.49 -11.45 30.66
CA ARG A 44 -7.44 -12.53 30.80
C ARG A 44 -7.18 -13.68 29.83
N ALA A 45 -6.77 -13.38 28.60
CA ALA A 45 -6.40 -14.43 27.64
C ALA A 45 -5.17 -15.22 28.07
N LEU A 46 -4.13 -14.54 28.60
CA LEU A 46 -2.96 -15.21 29.15
C LEU A 46 -3.32 -16.10 30.35
N GLU A 47 -4.12 -15.58 31.29
CA GLU A 47 -4.58 -16.32 32.47
C GLU A 47 -5.31 -17.62 32.10
N VAL A 48 -6.25 -17.57 31.14
CA VAL A 48 -7.00 -18.76 30.70
C VAL A 48 -6.06 -19.86 30.19
N LEU A 49 -5.03 -19.50 29.41
CA LEU A 49 -4.06 -20.46 28.90
C LEU A 49 -3.14 -20.99 30.03
N GLU A 50 -2.69 -20.11 30.93
CA GLU A 50 -1.85 -20.51 32.09
C GLU A 50 -2.62 -21.39 33.10
N ASP A 51 -3.86 -21.06 33.40
CA ASP A 51 -4.74 -21.86 34.29
C ASP A 51 -5.02 -23.27 33.72
N ALA A 52 -5.02 -23.37 32.37
CA ALA A 52 -5.08 -24.65 31.66
C ALA A 52 -3.72 -25.39 31.59
N GLY A 53 -2.67 -24.83 32.16
CA GLY A 53 -1.34 -25.45 32.26
C GLY A 53 -0.42 -25.20 31.06
N PHE A 54 -0.73 -24.23 30.21
CA PHE A 54 0.06 -23.91 29.01
C PHE A 54 0.86 -22.63 29.20
N GLU A 55 2.06 -22.60 28.65
CA GLU A 55 2.84 -21.38 28.56
C GLU A 55 2.26 -20.45 27.47
N ALA A 56 2.15 -19.16 27.76
CA ALA A 56 1.65 -18.17 26.83
C ALA A 56 2.42 -16.84 26.93
N TRP A 57 2.57 -16.14 25.79
CA TRP A 57 3.27 -14.87 25.70
C TRP A 57 2.59 -13.94 24.69
N ILE A 58 2.57 -12.65 24.98
CA ILE A 58 2.25 -11.63 23.97
C ILE A 58 3.49 -11.44 23.07
N VAL A 59 3.29 -11.34 21.74
CA VAL A 59 4.39 -11.32 20.78
C VAL A 59 4.20 -10.30 19.67
N GLY A 60 5.26 -10.09 18.91
CA GLY A 60 5.21 -9.42 17.61
C GLY A 60 4.98 -7.92 17.66
N GLY A 61 4.10 -7.42 16.79
CA GLY A 61 3.87 -6.00 16.58
C GLY A 61 3.47 -5.23 17.82
N TRP A 62 2.64 -5.82 18.66
CA TRP A 62 2.19 -5.18 19.89
C TRP A 62 3.37 -4.90 20.85
N VAL A 63 4.26 -5.89 21.06
CA VAL A 63 5.43 -5.72 21.95
C VAL A 63 6.32 -4.60 21.44
N ARG A 64 6.62 -4.59 20.14
CA ARG A 64 7.41 -3.52 19.50
C ARG A 64 6.78 -2.14 19.72
N ASP A 65 5.48 -2.01 19.44
CA ASP A 65 4.80 -0.71 19.48
C ASP A 65 4.60 -0.23 20.92
N ALA A 66 4.33 -1.13 21.88
CA ALA A 66 4.29 -0.82 23.30
C ALA A 66 5.66 -0.34 23.83
N LEU A 67 6.78 -0.97 23.41
CA LEU A 67 8.12 -0.53 23.75
C LEU A 67 8.46 0.86 23.20
N ARG A 68 7.84 1.27 22.08
CA ARG A 68 7.97 2.62 21.51
C ARG A 68 7.06 3.65 22.17
N GLY A 69 6.18 3.25 23.08
CA GLY A 69 5.16 4.11 23.66
C GLY A 69 4.05 4.49 22.66
N SER A 70 3.87 3.69 21.59
CA SER A 70 2.84 3.87 20.59
C SER A 70 1.62 3.02 20.91
N PHE A 71 0.43 3.49 20.51
CA PHE A 71 -0.79 2.68 20.63
C PHE A 71 -0.69 1.48 19.67
N ALA A 72 -0.81 0.27 20.21
CA ALA A 72 -0.88 -0.96 19.46
C ALA A 72 -2.31 -1.52 19.55
N HIS A 73 -2.91 -1.81 18.40
CA HIS A 73 -4.32 -2.24 18.33
C HIS A 73 -4.49 -3.75 18.41
N ASP A 74 -3.64 -4.50 17.71
CA ASP A 74 -3.79 -5.94 17.57
C ASP A 74 -2.82 -6.67 18.51
N ILE A 75 -3.34 -7.53 19.36
CA ILE A 75 -2.55 -8.34 20.28
C ILE A 75 -2.53 -9.78 19.78
N ASP A 76 -1.31 -10.27 19.54
CA ASP A 76 -1.04 -11.65 19.21
C ASP A 76 -0.48 -12.38 20.42
N ILE A 77 -1.01 -13.58 20.71
CA ILE A 77 -0.49 -14.48 21.74
C ILE A 77 0.10 -15.70 21.05
N THR A 78 1.28 -16.13 21.50
CA THR A 78 1.84 -17.43 21.13
C THR A 78 1.89 -18.33 22.38
N THR A 79 1.62 -19.64 22.21
CA THR A 79 1.44 -20.57 23.33
C THR A 79 1.99 -21.96 23.03
N SER A 80 2.33 -22.70 24.10
CA SER A 80 2.68 -24.12 24.02
C SER A 80 1.48 -25.04 23.76
N ALA A 81 0.24 -24.51 23.94
CA ALA A 81 -0.99 -25.26 23.65
C ALA A 81 -1.16 -25.45 22.13
N THR A 82 -1.62 -26.62 21.72
CA THR A 82 -2.13 -26.82 20.36
C THR A 82 -3.39 -25.97 20.15
N TRP A 83 -3.74 -25.68 18.90
CA TRP A 83 -4.95 -24.91 18.62
C TRP A 83 -6.22 -25.54 19.20
N GLN A 84 -6.31 -26.89 19.26
CA GLN A 84 -7.43 -27.63 19.90
C GLN A 84 -7.46 -27.40 21.42
N GLN A 85 -6.28 -27.43 22.07
CA GLN A 85 -6.15 -27.18 23.49
C GLN A 85 -6.47 -25.73 23.85
N SER A 86 -5.99 -24.78 23.03
CA SER A 86 -6.32 -23.34 23.18
C SER A 86 -7.83 -23.12 23.05
N LYS A 87 -8.48 -23.71 22.04
CA LYS A 87 -9.92 -23.64 21.87
C LYS A 87 -10.66 -24.19 23.08
N ALA A 88 -10.31 -25.39 23.53
CA ALA A 88 -10.94 -26.01 24.68
C ALA A 88 -10.76 -25.18 25.97
N ALA A 89 -9.59 -24.58 26.20
CA ALA A 89 -9.34 -23.72 27.36
C ALA A 89 -10.21 -22.45 27.34
N PHE A 90 -10.33 -21.78 26.20
CA PHE A 90 -11.17 -20.59 26.08
C PHE A 90 -12.68 -20.92 26.18
N GLU A 91 -13.14 -21.99 25.54
CA GLU A 91 -14.55 -22.45 25.63
C GLU A 91 -14.92 -22.83 27.07
N ALA A 92 -14.01 -23.47 27.82
CA ALA A 92 -14.23 -23.80 29.25
C ALA A 92 -14.32 -22.53 30.13
N ALA A 93 -13.77 -21.39 29.67
CA ALA A 93 -13.88 -20.10 30.34
C ALA A 93 -15.01 -19.22 29.77
N ASP A 94 -15.97 -19.79 29.03
CA ASP A 94 -17.09 -19.12 28.34
C ASP A 94 -16.62 -18.00 27.35
N ILE A 95 -15.46 -18.16 26.72
CA ILE A 95 -14.91 -17.23 25.73
C ILE A 95 -15.11 -17.81 24.32
N PRO A 96 -15.83 -17.11 23.43
CA PRO A 96 -16.01 -17.53 22.03
C PRO A 96 -14.71 -17.65 21.27
N VAL A 97 -14.56 -18.72 20.46
CA VAL A 97 -13.38 -18.98 19.64
C VAL A 97 -13.78 -19.22 18.18
N HIS A 98 -13.06 -18.57 17.25
CA HIS A 98 -13.18 -18.77 15.81
C HIS A 98 -11.96 -19.50 15.26
N GLU A 99 -12.20 -20.49 14.41
CA GLU A 99 -11.16 -21.30 13.77
C GLU A 99 -10.63 -20.61 12.49
N THR A 100 -9.94 -19.48 12.65
CA THR A 100 -9.53 -18.61 11.54
C THR A 100 -8.27 -19.06 10.81
N GLY A 101 -7.42 -19.89 11.44
CA GLY A 101 -6.11 -20.26 10.89
C GLY A 101 -5.60 -21.63 11.38
N ILE A 102 -6.46 -22.62 11.53
CA ILE A 102 -6.13 -23.95 12.10
C ILE A 102 -5.02 -24.68 11.35
N ALA A 103 -4.92 -24.49 10.03
CA ALA A 103 -3.83 -25.05 9.21
C ALA A 103 -2.44 -24.57 9.67
N TYR A 104 -2.38 -23.44 10.36
CA TYR A 104 -1.16 -22.83 10.89
C TYR A 104 -1.11 -22.83 12.43
N GLY A 105 -2.04 -23.54 13.07
CA GLY A 105 -2.12 -23.60 14.52
C GLY A 105 -2.67 -22.34 15.18
N THR A 106 -3.44 -21.51 14.46
CA THR A 106 -3.99 -20.24 14.94
C THR A 106 -5.51 -20.35 15.16
N VAL A 107 -5.99 -19.81 16.26
CA VAL A 107 -7.40 -19.56 16.56
C VAL A 107 -7.58 -18.11 16.98
N THR A 108 -8.77 -17.55 16.81
CA THR A 108 -9.11 -16.20 17.30
C THR A 108 -10.07 -16.33 18.48
N ALA A 109 -9.62 -15.97 19.69
CA ALA A 109 -10.45 -15.87 20.89
C ALA A 109 -11.03 -14.45 20.98
N VAL A 110 -12.35 -14.34 21.30
CA VAL A 110 -13.01 -13.03 21.45
C VAL A 110 -13.18 -12.73 22.94
N VAL A 111 -12.18 -12.06 23.52
CA VAL A 111 -12.15 -11.74 24.95
C VAL A 111 -12.67 -10.33 25.17
N GLU A 112 -13.75 -10.16 25.97
CA GLU A 112 -14.36 -8.84 26.23
C GLU A 112 -14.68 -8.04 24.94
N LYS A 113 -15.14 -8.72 23.89
CA LYS A 113 -15.40 -8.19 22.54
C LYS A 113 -14.13 -7.81 21.72
N HIS A 114 -12.94 -8.13 22.20
CA HIS A 114 -11.69 -7.93 21.48
C HIS A 114 -11.20 -9.24 20.88
N PRO A 115 -10.98 -9.32 19.57
CA PRO A 115 -10.37 -10.48 18.94
C PRO A 115 -8.89 -10.55 19.28
N ILE A 116 -8.42 -11.73 19.69
CA ILE A 116 -7.01 -12.02 19.97
C ILE A 116 -6.63 -13.24 19.15
N GLU A 117 -5.59 -13.11 18.32
CA GLU A 117 -5.01 -14.26 17.64
C GLU A 117 -4.11 -15.04 18.60
N VAL A 118 -4.40 -16.33 18.73
CA VAL A 118 -3.67 -17.26 19.59
C VAL A 118 -3.05 -18.34 18.71
N THR A 119 -1.73 -18.39 18.64
CA THR A 119 -0.98 -19.28 17.76
C THR A 119 -0.15 -20.27 18.57
N THR A 120 -0.23 -21.55 18.25
CA THR A 120 0.66 -22.60 18.79
C THR A 120 2.11 -22.32 18.39
N TYR A 121 3.08 -22.53 19.30
CA TYR A 121 4.51 -22.47 18.97
C TYR A 121 4.80 -23.36 17.78
N ARG A 122 5.51 -22.83 16.78
CA ARG A 122 5.78 -23.56 15.56
C ARG A 122 7.14 -23.20 14.95
N CYS A 123 7.70 -24.16 14.26
CA CYS A 123 8.75 -23.96 13.26
C CYS A 123 8.13 -24.03 11.87
N ASP A 124 8.60 -23.22 10.99
CA ASP A 124 8.23 -23.34 9.58
C ASP A 124 9.02 -24.50 8.98
N GLY A 125 8.32 -25.45 8.30
CA GLY A 125 8.94 -26.55 7.58
C GLY A 125 9.64 -26.08 6.30
N GLU A 126 10.11 -27.03 5.47
CA GLU A 126 10.69 -26.69 4.17
C GLU A 126 9.67 -25.99 3.27
N TYR A 127 10.10 -24.93 2.61
CA TYR A 127 9.30 -24.17 1.66
C TYR A 127 9.59 -24.70 0.25
N LEU A 128 8.76 -25.63 -0.25
CA LEU A 128 8.97 -26.23 -1.58
C LEU A 128 8.57 -25.28 -2.73
N ASP A 129 7.67 -24.34 -2.46
CA ASP A 129 7.15 -23.40 -3.46
C ASP A 129 7.37 -21.91 -3.13
N GLY A 130 8.16 -21.58 -2.09
CA GLY A 130 8.40 -20.20 -1.63
C GLY A 130 7.15 -19.47 -1.12
N ARG A 131 6.04 -20.19 -0.92
CA ARG A 131 4.72 -19.59 -0.68
C ARG A 131 4.24 -19.73 0.76
N ARG A 132 4.32 -20.92 1.30
CA ARG A 132 3.97 -21.29 2.68
C ARG A 132 4.77 -22.52 3.05
N PRO A 133 5.11 -22.74 4.32
CA PRO A 133 5.63 -24.03 4.69
C PRO A 133 4.58 -25.09 4.34
N ASP A 134 4.95 -26.08 3.54
CA ASP A 134 4.04 -27.20 3.18
C ASP A 134 3.58 -27.97 4.40
N SER A 135 4.33 -27.88 5.49
CA SER A 135 3.96 -28.38 6.81
C SER A 135 4.45 -27.42 7.89
N VAL A 136 3.60 -27.12 8.84
CA VAL A 136 3.97 -26.44 10.07
C VAL A 136 4.31 -27.52 11.09
N GLN A 137 5.50 -27.48 11.64
CA GLN A 137 5.88 -28.35 12.73
C GLN A 137 5.66 -27.60 14.05
N PHE A 138 4.72 -28.10 14.86
CA PHE A 138 4.50 -27.54 16.19
C PHE A 138 5.66 -27.94 17.11
N VAL A 139 6.12 -26.94 17.90
CA VAL A 139 7.24 -27.07 18.82
C VAL A 139 6.80 -26.75 20.24
N SER A 140 7.61 -27.12 21.24
CA SER A 140 7.27 -26.93 22.63
C SER A 140 7.95 -25.71 23.27
N ARG A 141 8.87 -25.07 22.55
CA ARG A 141 9.71 -23.99 23.08
C ARG A 141 9.49 -22.68 22.34
N ILE A 142 9.28 -21.61 23.09
CA ILE A 142 9.07 -20.27 22.53
C ILE A 142 10.30 -19.78 21.72
N GLU A 143 11.51 -20.18 22.11
CA GLU A 143 12.73 -19.77 21.41
C GLU A 143 12.72 -20.19 19.94
N GLU A 144 12.13 -21.36 19.64
CA GLU A 144 12.02 -21.87 18.27
C GLU A 144 10.97 -21.07 17.47
N ASP A 145 9.85 -20.64 18.11
CA ASP A 145 8.86 -19.77 17.48
C ASP A 145 9.41 -18.38 17.20
N LEU A 146 10.21 -17.81 18.12
CA LEU A 146 10.86 -16.51 17.89
C LEU A 146 11.95 -16.58 16.82
N ALA A 147 12.67 -17.71 16.70
CA ALA A 147 13.73 -17.92 15.73
C ALA A 147 13.27 -17.86 14.27
N ARG A 148 12.03 -18.25 13.95
CA ARG A 148 11.46 -18.24 12.59
C ARG A 148 10.90 -16.88 12.16
N ARG A 149 10.84 -15.90 13.07
CA ARG A 149 10.25 -14.58 12.77
C ARG A 149 11.13 -13.80 11.79
N ASP A 150 10.52 -12.77 11.20
CA ASP A 150 11.16 -11.98 10.14
C ASP A 150 12.29 -11.08 10.65
N PHE A 151 11.99 -10.20 11.61
CA PHE A 151 12.90 -9.18 12.10
C PHE A 151 13.00 -9.19 13.62
N THR A 152 14.18 -8.80 14.13
CA THR A 152 14.49 -8.78 15.57
C THR A 152 13.47 -7.98 16.36
N ILE A 153 13.03 -6.82 15.84
CA ILE A 153 12.03 -5.95 16.47
C ILE A 153 10.62 -6.59 16.57
N ASN A 154 10.36 -7.66 15.83
CA ASN A 154 9.13 -8.44 15.86
C ASN A 154 9.32 -9.82 16.53
N ALA A 155 10.56 -10.16 16.89
CA ALA A 155 10.93 -11.44 17.52
C ALA A 155 11.12 -11.29 19.03
N MET A 156 10.36 -10.42 19.65
CA MET A 156 10.29 -10.20 21.09
C MET A 156 8.97 -10.75 21.64
N ALA A 157 9.01 -11.29 22.85
CA ALA A 157 7.84 -11.75 23.59
C ALA A 157 7.77 -11.07 24.97
N TYR A 158 6.57 -10.79 25.45
CA TYR A 158 6.36 -10.16 26.73
C TYR A 158 5.33 -10.90 27.59
N HIS A 159 5.64 -11.03 28.87
CA HIS A 159 4.71 -11.59 29.85
C HIS A 159 4.74 -10.75 31.14
N PRO A 160 3.60 -10.43 31.77
CA PRO A 160 3.54 -9.54 32.92
C PRO A 160 4.36 -10.03 34.14
N LYS A 161 4.42 -11.35 34.34
CA LYS A 161 5.16 -11.96 35.47
C LYS A 161 6.61 -12.33 35.11
N ARG A 162 6.93 -12.57 33.82
CA ARG A 162 8.25 -13.08 33.38
C ARG A 162 9.09 -12.00 32.71
N GLY A 163 8.47 -10.83 32.39
CA GLY A 163 9.12 -9.71 31.71
C GLY A 163 9.28 -9.88 30.21
N LEU A 164 10.23 -9.15 29.63
CA LEU A 164 10.55 -9.18 28.20
C LEU A 164 11.54 -10.31 27.89
N LEU A 165 11.18 -11.15 26.94
CA LEU A 165 12.06 -12.15 26.33
C LEU A 165 12.53 -11.60 24.97
N ASP A 166 13.82 -11.27 24.88
CA ASP A 166 14.48 -10.73 23.68
C ASP A 166 15.78 -11.51 23.41
N LEU A 167 15.67 -12.49 22.52
CA LEU A 167 16.79 -13.38 22.19
C LEU A 167 17.68 -12.84 21.04
N TYR A 168 17.19 -11.85 20.33
CA TYR A 168 17.80 -11.36 19.08
C TYR A 168 18.15 -9.86 19.13
N CYS A 169 18.23 -9.26 20.34
CA CYS A 169 18.53 -7.84 20.53
C CYS A 169 17.54 -6.88 19.86
N GLY A 170 16.27 -7.30 19.74
CA GLY A 170 15.22 -6.49 19.12
C GLY A 170 14.98 -5.16 19.84
N GLN A 171 15.18 -5.07 21.16
CA GLN A 171 15.11 -3.82 21.92
C GLN A 171 16.23 -2.85 21.55
N GLU A 172 17.45 -3.34 21.29
CA GLU A 172 18.58 -2.53 20.84
C GLU A 172 18.33 -2.01 19.43
N ASP A 173 17.92 -2.89 18.50
CA ASP A 173 17.59 -2.52 17.12
C ASP A 173 16.42 -1.53 17.05
N LEU A 174 15.42 -1.70 17.91
CA LEU A 174 14.29 -0.78 18.04
C LEU A 174 14.75 0.61 18.49
N SER A 175 15.66 0.68 19.46
CA SER A 175 16.26 1.92 19.97
C SER A 175 17.14 2.59 18.92
N ALA A 176 17.90 1.79 18.17
CA ALA A 176 18.74 2.24 17.06
C ALA A 176 17.95 2.61 15.80
N ARG A 177 16.65 2.29 15.75
CA ARG A 177 15.76 2.48 14.59
C ARG A 177 16.25 1.71 13.35
N VAL A 178 16.52 0.43 13.52
CA VAL A 178 17.06 -0.45 12.48
C VAL A 178 16.14 -1.64 12.25
N ILE A 179 15.93 -2.01 11.01
CA ILE A 179 15.29 -3.27 10.59
C ILE A 179 16.41 -4.30 10.37
N HIS A 180 16.44 -5.31 11.21
CA HIS A 180 17.45 -6.36 11.20
C HIS A 180 16.76 -7.73 11.12
N ALA A 181 17.14 -8.57 10.17
CA ALA A 181 16.57 -9.92 10.02
C ALA A 181 17.02 -10.82 11.19
N VAL A 182 16.13 -11.72 11.63
CA VAL A 182 16.48 -12.70 12.65
C VAL A 182 17.46 -13.71 12.09
N GLY A 183 18.64 -13.84 12.69
CA GLY A 183 19.67 -14.80 12.28
C GLY A 183 20.35 -14.39 10.96
N GLU A 184 20.47 -15.34 10.02
CA GLU A 184 21.12 -15.08 8.72
C GLU A 184 20.09 -14.54 7.70
N PRO A 185 20.25 -13.28 7.20
CA PRO A 185 19.25 -12.63 6.34
C PRO A 185 18.94 -13.41 5.07
N LYS A 186 19.95 -14.00 4.40
CA LYS A 186 19.73 -14.78 3.17
C LYS A 186 18.86 -16.02 3.42
N VAL A 187 19.07 -16.69 4.56
CA VAL A 187 18.23 -17.82 4.96
C VAL A 187 16.78 -17.35 5.17
N ARG A 188 16.58 -16.25 5.89
CA ARG A 188 15.24 -15.68 6.13
C ARG A 188 14.50 -15.31 4.86
N PHE A 189 15.19 -14.74 3.88
CA PHE A 189 14.57 -14.36 2.59
C PHE A 189 14.38 -15.54 1.64
N THR A 190 15.19 -16.58 1.75
CA THR A 190 14.99 -17.81 0.99
C THR A 190 13.79 -18.61 1.51
N GLU A 191 13.55 -18.62 2.82
CA GLU A 191 12.37 -19.25 3.42
C GLU A 191 11.05 -18.58 2.97
N ASP A 192 10.96 -17.26 3.05
CA ASP A 192 9.81 -16.49 2.53
C ASP A 192 10.31 -15.18 1.90
N ALA A 193 10.34 -15.16 0.58
CA ALA A 193 10.78 -13.99 -0.18
C ALA A 193 9.95 -12.74 0.08
N LEU A 194 8.67 -12.88 0.52
CA LEU A 194 7.82 -11.76 0.89
C LEU A 194 8.38 -10.95 2.05
N ARG A 195 9.25 -11.55 2.90
CA ARG A 195 9.93 -10.82 3.97
C ARG A 195 10.76 -9.65 3.47
N MET A 196 11.21 -9.67 2.21
CA MET A 196 11.91 -8.54 1.58
C MET A 196 11.01 -7.32 1.43
N LEU A 197 9.77 -7.48 0.94
CA LEU A 197 8.78 -6.39 0.89
C LEU A 197 8.36 -5.95 2.29
N ARG A 198 8.24 -6.88 3.24
CA ARG A 198 7.99 -6.57 4.65
C ARG A 198 9.11 -5.72 5.26
N ALA A 199 10.38 -5.99 4.92
CA ALA A 199 11.51 -5.15 5.36
C ALA A 199 11.34 -3.70 4.88
N LEU A 200 11.05 -3.50 3.60
CA LEU A 200 10.78 -2.18 3.03
C LEU A 200 9.56 -1.52 3.71
N ARG A 201 8.49 -2.27 3.91
CA ARG A 201 7.29 -1.77 4.58
C ARG A 201 7.56 -1.31 6.01
N PHE A 202 8.26 -2.11 6.80
CA PHE A 202 8.61 -1.71 8.17
C PHE A 202 9.58 -0.53 8.18
N ALA A 203 10.59 -0.51 7.30
CA ALA A 203 11.51 0.61 7.18
C ALA A 203 10.75 1.91 6.86
N CYS A 204 9.80 1.87 5.92
CA CYS A 204 8.96 3.02 5.57
C CYS A 204 8.03 3.43 6.73
N ARG A 205 7.22 2.47 7.24
CA ARG A 205 6.21 2.75 8.26
C ARG A 205 6.80 3.25 9.58
N LEU A 206 7.97 2.74 9.96
CA LEU A 206 8.63 3.09 11.21
C LEU A 206 9.65 4.22 11.06
N SER A 207 9.97 4.63 9.84
CA SER A 207 11.05 5.54 9.49
C SER A 207 12.39 5.03 10.03
N PHE A 208 12.68 3.75 9.78
CA PHE A 208 13.89 3.06 10.20
C PHE A 208 14.82 2.80 9.01
N SER A 209 16.12 2.70 9.27
CA SER A 209 17.09 2.16 8.32
C SER A 209 17.04 0.64 8.28
N ILE A 210 17.65 0.04 7.27
CA ILE A 210 17.84 -1.41 7.19
C ILE A 210 19.30 -1.72 7.53
N GLU A 211 19.56 -2.75 8.35
CA GLU A 211 20.90 -3.20 8.70
C GLU A 211 21.65 -3.65 7.44
N GLU A 212 22.96 -3.44 7.39
CA GLU A 212 23.79 -3.57 6.18
C GLU A 212 23.74 -4.97 5.54
N LYS A 213 23.90 -6.05 6.34
CA LYS A 213 23.81 -7.42 5.83
C LYS A 213 22.41 -7.78 5.37
N THR A 214 21.40 -7.30 6.09
CA THR A 214 20.00 -7.44 5.73
C THR A 214 19.71 -6.73 4.41
N HIS A 215 20.25 -5.52 4.22
CA HIS A 215 20.11 -4.75 2.99
C HIS A 215 20.85 -5.40 1.80
N GLN A 216 22.06 -5.94 2.02
CA GLN A 216 22.78 -6.68 1.00
C GLN A 216 21.98 -7.93 0.57
N ALA A 217 21.46 -8.68 1.53
CA ALA A 217 20.64 -9.86 1.25
C ALA A 217 19.35 -9.53 0.50
N LEU A 218 18.72 -8.35 0.77
CA LEU A 218 17.56 -7.86 0.00
C LEU A 218 17.88 -7.76 -1.50
N THR A 219 19.05 -7.21 -1.85
CA THR A 219 19.46 -7.07 -3.25
C THR A 219 19.77 -8.42 -3.92
N GLU A 220 20.48 -9.27 -3.19
CA GLU A 220 20.92 -10.58 -3.73
C GLU A 220 19.74 -11.57 -3.87
N CYS A 221 18.78 -11.54 -2.94
CA CYS A 221 17.62 -12.44 -2.93
C CYS A 221 16.41 -11.88 -3.70
N ALA A 222 16.43 -10.62 -4.18
CA ALA A 222 15.30 -9.99 -4.88
C ALA A 222 14.66 -10.86 -5.97
N PRO A 223 15.42 -11.61 -6.81
CA PRO A 223 14.84 -12.47 -7.84
C PRO A 223 13.89 -13.56 -7.31
N LEU A 224 14.03 -14.00 -6.05
CA LEU A 224 13.15 -14.98 -5.42
C LEU A 224 11.71 -14.49 -5.30
N LEU A 225 11.51 -13.18 -5.26
CA LEU A 225 10.17 -12.59 -5.16
C LEU A 225 9.29 -12.91 -6.37
N SER A 226 9.88 -13.20 -7.53
CA SER A 226 9.15 -13.62 -8.74
C SER A 226 8.37 -14.94 -8.57
N GLN A 227 8.68 -15.73 -7.56
CA GLN A 227 8.00 -17.00 -7.25
C GLN A 227 6.80 -16.79 -6.31
N VAL A 228 6.66 -15.60 -5.71
CA VAL A 228 5.57 -15.28 -4.79
C VAL A 228 4.29 -14.92 -5.55
N ALA A 229 3.15 -15.37 -5.07
CA ALA A 229 1.85 -15.04 -5.67
C ALA A 229 1.60 -13.52 -5.70
N SER A 230 1.10 -13.03 -6.83
CA SER A 230 0.89 -11.59 -7.08
C SER A 230 -0.02 -10.92 -6.05
N GLU A 231 -1.01 -11.64 -5.51
CA GLU A 231 -1.91 -11.13 -4.48
C GLU A 231 -1.18 -10.84 -3.16
N ARG A 232 -0.20 -11.70 -2.78
CA ARG A 232 0.62 -11.48 -1.58
C ARG A 232 1.56 -10.29 -1.79
N ILE A 233 2.20 -10.22 -2.96
CA ILE A 233 3.01 -9.06 -3.36
C ILE A 233 2.17 -7.80 -3.32
N GLY A 234 0.97 -7.82 -3.92
CA GLY A 234 0.05 -6.69 -3.96
C GLY A 234 -0.35 -6.18 -2.58
N SER A 235 -0.63 -7.09 -1.64
CA SER A 235 -0.95 -6.73 -0.25
C SER A 235 0.20 -5.99 0.44
N GLU A 236 1.44 -6.45 0.30
CA GLU A 236 2.61 -5.78 0.91
C GLU A 236 2.94 -4.45 0.20
N VAL A 237 2.86 -4.42 -1.14
CA VAL A 237 3.08 -3.20 -1.92
C VAL A 237 2.05 -2.13 -1.58
N ALA A 238 0.76 -2.50 -1.46
CA ALA A 238 -0.30 -1.57 -1.05
C ALA A 238 0.03 -0.94 0.32
N GLN A 239 0.44 -1.74 1.29
CA GLN A 239 0.82 -1.23 2.60
C GLN A 239 2.07 -0.32 2.56
N ILE A 240 3.03 -0.57 1.65
CA ILE A 240 4.18 0.33 1.44
C ILE A 240 3.71 1.68 0.89
N VAL A 241 2.82 1.67 -0.11
CA VAL A 241 2.25 2.90 -0.67
C VAL A 241 1.43 3.66 0.38
N GLU A 242 0.59 2.96 1.14
CA GLU A 242 -0.24 3.53 2.21
C GLU A 242 0.56 4.05 3.41
N ALA A 243 1.82 3.59 3.59
CA ALA A 243 2.72 4.15 4.59
C ALA A 243 3.16 5.60 4.27
N GLY A 244 2.91 6.09 3.04
CA GLY A 244 3.21 7.47 2.64
C GLY A 244 4.69 7.77 2.38
N HIS A 245 5.56 6.76 2.38
CA HIS A 245 7.01 6.95 2.24
C HIS A 245 7.60 6.17 1.05
N ILE A 246 6.83 6.03 -0.03
CA ILE A 246 7.24 5.24 -1.21
C ILE A 246 8.57 5.73 -1.82
N ALA A 247 8.84 7.03 -1.79
CA ALA A 247 10.12 7.59 -2.23
C ALA A 247 11.31 7.04 -1.42
N HIS A 248 11.10 6.79 -0.13
CA HIS A 248 12.10 6.16 0.73
C HIS A 248 12.28 4.69 0.39
N ALA A 249 11.19 3.96 0.11
CA ALA A 249 11.23 2.56 -0.33
C ALA A 249 11.98 2.40 -1.66
N ILE A 250 11.80 3.32 -2.62
CA ILE A 250 12.55 3.35 -3.88
C ILE A 250 14.05 3.47 -3.61
N LYS A 251 14.47 4.34 -2.70
CA LYS A 251 15.89 4.52 -2.34
C LYS A 251 16.48 3.33 -1.61
N LEU A 252 15.70 2.71 -0.71
CA LEU A 252 16.17 1.60 0.13
C LEU A 252 16.22 0.27 -0.60
N GLY A 253 15.32 0.01 -1.55
CA GLY A 253 15.18 -1.34 -2.08
C GLY A 253 14.57 -1.40 -3.48
N PHE A 254 14.99 -0.51 -4.37
CA PHE A 254 14.52 -0.52 -5.75
C PHE A 254 14.63 -1.89 -6.44
N PRO A 255 15.71 -2.68 -6.27
CA PRO A 255 15.77 -4.02 -6.85
C PRO A 255 14.59 -4.92 -6.47
N VAL A 256 14.13 -4.87 -5.22
CA VAL A 256 12.96 -5.63 -4.74
C VAL A 256 11.67 -5.06 -5.32
N LEU A 257 11.53 -3.72 -5.32
CA LEU A 257 10.36 -3.05 -5.91
C LEU A 257 10.26 -3.28 -7.42
N ALA A 258 11.38 -3.33 -8.14
CA ALA A 258 11.40 -3.59 -9.58
C ALA A 258 10.98 -5.03 -9.95
N ILE A 259 11.10 -6.01 -9.03
CA ILE A 259 10.51 -7.33 -9.22
C ILE A 259 9.00 -7.31 -8.91
N ALA A 260 8.60 -6.59 -7.85
CA ALA A 260 7.19 -6.47 -7.48
C ALA A 260 6.37 -5.65 -8.51
N ILE A 261 6.97 -4.59 -9.04
CA ILE A 261 6.41 -3.65 -10.01
C ILE A 261 7.41 -3.49 -11.18
N PRO A 262 7.51 -4.48 -12.09
CA PRO A 262 8.47 -4.43 -13.22
C PRO A 262 8.29 -3.20 -14.11
N GLU A 263 7.11 -2.61 -14.12
CA GLU A 263 6.79 -1.41 -14.88
C GLU A 263 7.59 -0.18 -14.42
N LEU A 264 8.17 -0.19 -13.22
CA LEU A 264 9.06 0.87 -12.74
C LEU A 264 10.49 0.78 -13.31
N LEU A 265 10.91 -0.39 -13.77
CA LEU A 265 12.29 -0.62 -14.22
C LEU A 265 12.70 0.29 -15.40
N PRO A 266 11.87 0.52 -16.43
CA PRO A 266 12.21 1.42 -17.53
C PRO A 266 12.37 2.89 -17.13
N LEU A 267 11.90 3.31 -15.95
CA LEU A 267 12.00 4.69 -15.47
C LEU A 267 13.40 5.01 -14.95
N GLN A 268 14.13 4.00 -14.49
CA GLN A 268 15.46 4.16 -13.91
C GLN A 268 16.48 4.54 -14.99
N ASN A 269 17.27 5.59 -14.72
CA ASN A 269 18.29 6.12 -15.63
C ASN A 269 17.73 6.60 -17.00
N PHE A 270 16.41 6.81 -17.09
CA PHE A 270 15.79 7.28 -18.33
C PHE A 270 15.97 8.78 -18.50
N ASP A 271 16.80 9.18 -19.48
CA ASP A 271 17.03 10.60 -19.83
C ASP A 271 15.83 11.16 -20.61
N GLN A 272 15.13 12.10 -20.01
CA GLN A 272 13.94 12.73 -20.59
C GLN A 272 14.28 13.73 -21.73
N ARG A 273 15.53 14.11 -21.91
CA ARG A 273 15.99 15.16 -22.87
C ARG A 273 15.12 16.42 -22.82
N SER A 274 14.77 16.85 -21.63
CA SER A 274 13.83 17.94 -21.40
C SER A 274 14.42 18.98 -20.46
N PRO A 275 14.32 20.28 -20.77
CA PRO A 275 14.77 21.34 -19.87
C PRO A 275 13.90 21.46 -18.61
N TYR A 276 12.72 20.81 -18.60
CA TYR A 276 11.79 20.80 -17.47
C TYR A 276 12.24 19.87 -16.35
N HIS A 277 13.02 18.83 -16.69
CA HIS A 277 13.40 17.76 -15.77
C HIS A 277 14.92 17.73 -15.59
N ALA A 278 15.37 17.79 -14.33
CA ALA A 278 16.77 17.69 -13.94
C ALA A 278 17.15 16.25 -13.51
N TYR A 279 16.20 15.34 -13.52
CA TYR A 279 16.32 13.98 -12.99
C TYR A 279 15.80 12.96 -14.01
N ASP A 280 16.19 11.69 -13.87
CA ASP A 280 15.52 10.60 -14.57
C ASP A 280 14.06 10.48 -14.13
N VAL A 281 13.26 9.66 -14.83
CA VAL A 281 11.83 9.55 -14.54
C VAL A 281 11.57 8.91 -13.18
N LEU A 282 12.40 7.97 -12.72
CA LEU A 282 12.25 7.32 -11.42
C LEU A 282 12.50 8.28 -10.25
N GLU A 283 13.58 9.04 -10.30
CA GLU A 283 13.90 10.05 -9.28
C GLU A 283 12.86 11.17 -9.29
N HIS A 284 12.39 11.60 -10.48
CA HIS A 284 11.28 12.55 -10.59
C HIS A 284 10.02 12.00 -9.90
N THR A 285 9.62 10.75 -10.19
CA THR A 285 8.48 10.08 -9.57
C THR A 285 8.62 10.02 -8.05
N ALA A 286 9.80 9.66 -7.53
CA ALA A 286 10.05 9.64 -6.09
C ALA A 286 9.88 11.05 -5.46
N ARG A 287 10.29 12.10 -6.16
CA ARG A 287 10.11 13.50 -5.72
C ARG A 287 8.65 13.92 -5.73
N VAL A 288 7.88 13.51 -6.76
CA VAL A 288 6.42 13.75 -6.82
C VAL A 288 5.73 13.07 -5.63
N CYS A 289 6.06 11.81 -5.34
CA CYS A 289 5.53 11.11 -4.16
C CYS A 289 5.86 11.85 -2.85
N SER A 290 7.09 12.32 -2.68
CA SER A 290 7.50 13.08 -1.49
C SER A 290 6.76 14.42 -1.38
N ALA A 291 6.60 15.14 -2.50
CA ALA A 291 5.87 16.40 -2.54
C ALA A 291 4.37 16.21 -2.24
N THR A 292 3.78 15.11 -2.71
CA THR A 292 2.39 14.73 -2.41
C THR A 292 2.17 14.58 -0.90
N GLU A 293 3.04 13.84 -0.20
CA GLU A 293 2.95 13.69 1.26
C GLU A 293 3.14 15.03 1.99
N ALA A 294 4.07 15.86 1.52
CA ALA A 294 4.28 17.19 2.11
C ALA A 294 3.06 18.11 1.94
N LEU A 295 2.46 18.13 0.75
CA LEU A 295 1.29 18.95 0.44
C LEU A 295 0.03 18.53 1.22
N THR A 296 -0.08 17.25 1.54
CA THR A 296 -1.23 16.69 2.28
C THR A 296 -0.96 16.50 3.77
N ALA A 297 0.20 16.93 4.25
CA ALA A 297 0.66 16.68 5.62
C ALA A 297 0.53 15.20 6.05
N GLY A 298 0.82 14.28 5.12
CA GLY A 298 0.73 12.84 5.34
C GLY A 298 -0.68 12.25 5.26
N CYS A 299 -1.69 13.06 4.87
CA CYS A 299 -3.09 12.62 4.77
C CYS A 299 -3.54 12.39 3.30
N ALA A 300 -2.60 12.05 2.40
CA ALA A 300 -2.93 11.71 1.02
C ALA A 300 -3.88 10.50 0.94
N THR A 301 -4.82 10.53 0.00
CA THR A 301 -5.68 9.37 -0.27
C THR A 301 -4.88 8.21 -0.87
N PRO A 302 -5.32 6.95 -0.73
CA PRO A 302 -4.69 5.83 -1.44
C PRO A 302 -4.62 6.06 -2.96
N ALA A 303 -5.69 6.61 -3.56
CA ALA A 303 -5.75 6.90 -4.99
C ALA A 303 -4.68 7.91 -5.41
N LEU A 304 -4.50 8.98 -4.64
CA LEU A 304 -3.48 10.01 -4.91
C LEU A 304 -2.06 9.43 -4.77
N ARG A 305 -1.79 8.60 -3.75
CA ARG A 305 -0.47 7.96 -3.56
C ARG A 305 -0.10 7.05 -4.72
N TRP A 306 -1.04 6.21 -5.16
CA TRP A 306 -0.84 5.36 -6.32
C TRP A 306 -0.70 6.17 -7.61
N ALA A 307 -1.50 7.22 -7.79
CA ALA A 307 -1.39 8.09 -8.95
C ALA A 307 -0.04 8.83 -8.99
N ALA A 308 0.46 9.30 -7.84
CA ALA A 308 1.79 9.90 -7.75
C ALA A 308 2.92 8.93 -8.14
N LEU A 309 2.79 7.64 -7.80
CA LEU A 309 3.74 6.62 -8.20
C LEU A 309 3.67 6.28 -9.69
N LEU A 310 2.48 6.37 -10.31
CA LEU A 310 2.21 5.82 -11.64
C LEU A 310 1.97 6.88 -12.73
N HIS A 311 1.94 8.19 -12.41
CA HIS A 311 1.55 9.24 -13.36
C HIS A 311 2.40 9.21 -14.64
N ASP A 312 3.69 9.00 -14.50
CA ASP A 312 4.68 9.01 -15.58
C ASP A 312 5.14 7.61 -16.04
N ILE A 313 4.44 6.57 -15.64
CA ILE A 313 4.84 5.17 -15.86
C ILE A 313 5.04 4.79 -17.34
N ALA A 314 4.36 5.47 -18.24
CA ALA A 314 4.43 5.21 -19.68
C ALA A 314 5.38 6.16 -20.45
N LYS A 315 6.05 7.12 -19.80
CA LYS A 315 6.97 8.04 -20.47
C LYS A 315 8.04 7.35 -21.32
N PRO A 316 8.73 6.29 -20.84
CA PRO A 316 9.73 5.62 -21.66
C PRO A 316 9.15 4.98 -22.94
N GLU A 317 7.94 4.44 -22.87
CA GLU A 317 7.27 3.80 -24.02
C GLU A 317 6.79 4.84 -25.06
N MET A 318 6.39 6.02 -24.60
CA MET A 318 5.85 7.11 -25.44
C MET A 318 6.91 8.13 -25.88
N PHE A 319 8.18 7.84 -25.61
CA PHE A 319 9.28 8.75 -25.90
C PHE A 319 9.52 8.92 -27.40
N SER A 320 9.61 10.17 -27.83
CA SER A 320 10.04 10.55 -29.17
C SER A 320 10.97 11.77 -29.10
N VAL A 321 11.84 11.94 -30.11
CA VAL A 321 12.75 13.07 -30.18
C VAL A 321 12.28 14.04 -31.25
N GLY A 322 12.02 15.28 -30.87
CA GLY A 322 11.65 16.35 -31.79
C GLY A 322 12.82 16.81 -32.66
N VAL A 323 12.52 17.63 -33.67
CA VAL A 323 13.52 18.22 -34.57
C VAL A 323 14.52 19.15 -33.84
N ASP A 324 14.15 19.63 -32.66
CA ASP A 324 14.97 20.46 -31.76
C ASP A 324 15.86 19.63 -30.81
N GLY A 325 15.82 18.28 -30.94
CA GLY A 325 16.55 17.33 -30.09
C GLY A 325 15.94 17.11 -28.72
N ARG A 326 14.78 17.71 -28.42
CA ARG A 326 14.07 17.54 -27.15
C ARG A 326 13.20 16.28 -27.15
N GLY A 327 13.04 15.72 -25.95
CA GLY A 327 12.13 14.60 -25.72
C GLY A 327 10.68 15.06 -25.63
N HIS A 328 9.78 14.28 -26.25
CA HIS A 328 8.34 14.45 -26.20
C HIS A 328 7.68 13.12 -25.79
N PHE A 329 6.56 13.19 -25.09
CA PHE A 329 5.86 12.05 -24.48
C PHE A 329 4.36 12.07 -24.80
N TYR A 330 3.99 12.41 -26.02
CA TYR A 330 2.59 12.54 -26.41
C TYR A 330 1.80 11.26 -26.16
N GLY A 331 0.66 11.39 -25.45
CA GLY A 331 -0.23 10.27 -25.12
C GLY A 331 0.26 9.40 -23.93
N HIS A 332 1.29 9.84 -23.19
CA HIS A 332 1.73 9.09 -22.00
C HIS A 332 0.69 9.02 -20.87
N PRO A 333 -0.22 10.01 -20.66
CA PRO A 333 -1.23 9.89 -19.61
C PRO A 333 -2.24 8.77 -19.91
N GLU A 334 -2.78 8.71 -21.12
CA GLU A 334 -3.74 7.68 -21.54
C GLU A 334 -3.10 6.29 -21.54
N LYS A 335 -1.88 6.18 -22.07
CA LYS A 335 -1.11 4.93 -22.02
C LYS A 335 -0.76 4.54 -20.59
N GLY A 336 -0.38 5.51 -19.76
CA GLY A 336 -0.10 5.32 -18.34
C GLY A 336 -1.29 4.76 -17.59
N ALA A 337 -2.50 5.27 -17.85
CA ALA A 337 -3.73 4.73 -17.24
C ALA A 337 -3.98 3.26 -17.64
N ILE A 338 -3.68 2.88 -18.90
CA ILE A 338 -3.79 1.47 -19.34
C ILE A 338 -2.79 0.59 -18.59
N VAL A 339 -1.53 1.02 -18.47
CA VAL A 339 -0.49 0.30 -17.74
C VAL A 339 -0.86 0.19 -16.25
N ALA A 340 -1.27 1.30 -15.63
CA ALA A 340 -1.71 1.34 -14.24
C ALA A 340 -2.87 0.36 -13.98
N LYS A 341 -3.88 0.32 -14.86
CA LYS A 341 -5.01 -0.61 -14.74
C LYS A 341 -4.57 -2.07 -14.74
N ALA A 342 -3.67 -2.44 -15.64
CA ALA A 342 -3.13 -3.79 -15.75
C ALA A 342 -2.33 -4.17 -14.50
N LEU A 343 -1.48 -3.26 -14.01
CA LEU A 343 -0.66 -3.42 -12.81
C LEU A 343 -1.54 -3.60 -11.57
N LEU A 344 -2.49 -2.70 -11.32
CA LEU A 344 -3.36 -2.74 -10.13
C LEU A 344 -4.22 -4.00 -10.11
N LYS A 345 -4.69 -4.46 -11.28
CA LYS A 345 -5.39 -5.74 -11.43
C LYS A 345 -4.48 -6.93 -11.10
N ARG A 346 -3.21 -6.93 -11.58
CA ARG A 346 -2.22 -7.97 -11.29
C ARG A 346 -1.91 -8.06 -9.79
N LEU A 347 -1.87 -6.91 -9.12
CA LEU A 347 -1.67 -6.81 -7.67
C LEU A 347 -2.95 -7.08 -6.86
N ALA A 348 -4.06 -7.47 -7.50
CA ALA A 348 -5.36 -7.77 -6.90
C ALA A 348 -5.95 -6.62 -6.05
N LEU A 349 -5.69 -5.36 -6.43
CA LEU A 349 -6.30 -4.21 -5.78
C LEU A 349 -7.76 -4.02 -6.19
N SER A 350 -8.54 -3.30 -5.38
CA SER A 350 -9.97 -3.12 -5.63
C SER A 350 -10.24 -2.37 -6.95
N GLN A 351 -11.34 -2.73 -7.62
CA GLN A 351 -11.74 -2.07 -8.86
C GLN A 351 -12.04 -0.58 -8.64
N HIS A 352 -12.58 -0.22 -7.47
CA HIS A 352 -12.86 1.16 -7.10
C HIS A 352 -11.56 1.99 -7.08
N LEU A 353 -10.56 1.56 -6.30
CA LEU A 353 -9.25 2.20 -6.27
C LEU A 353 -8.59 2.26 -7.66
N SER A 354 -8.68 1.16 -8.42
CA SER A 354 -8.11 1.12 -9.77
C SER A 354 -8.74 2.16 -10.70
N ASN A 355 -10.05 2.36 -10.63
CA ASN A 355 -10.74 3.36 -11.45
C ASN A 355 -10.30 4.78 -11.07
N GLU A 356 -10.20 5.09 -9.78
CA GLU A 356 -9.76 6.41 -9.30
C GLU A 356 -8.31 6.71 -9.72
N VAL A 357 -7.39 5.76 -9.51
CA VAL A 357 -5.99 5.91 -9.93
C VAL A 357 -5.89 6.12 -11.44
N CYS A 358 -6.59 5.30 -12.24
CA CYS A 358 -6.57 5.44 -13.70
C CYS A 358 -7.10 6.79 -14.16
N ALA A 359 -8.15 7.32 -13.54
CA ALA A 359 -8.68 8.66 -13.85
C ALA A 359 -7.65 9.76 -13.53
N LEU A 360 -7.02 9.69 -12.36
CA LEU A 360 -5.96 10.64 -11.98
C LEU A 360 -4.75 10.57 -12.92
N VAL A 361 -4.30 9.36 -13.28
CA VAL A 361 -3.18 9.17 -14.21
C VAL A 361 -3.54 9.65 -15.61
N ALA A 362 -4.75 9.36 -16.12
CA ALA A 362 -5.17 9.81 -17.44
C ALA A 362 -5.27 11.34 -17.55
N LEU A 363 -5.59 12.03 -16.45
CA LEU A 363 -5.85 13.46 -16.44
C LEU A 363 -4.74 14.30 -15.78
N HIS A 364 -3.61 13.66 -15.37
CA HIS A 364 -2.57 14.40 -14.64
C HIS A 364 -1.93 15.53 -15.49
N ASP A 365 -1.89 15.38 -16.81
CA ASP A 365 -1.35 16.37 -17.74
C ASP A 365 -2.46 17.22 -18.42
N TYR A 366 -3.74 17.04 -18.03
CA TYR A 366 -4.85 17.82 -18.53
C TYR A 366 -4.68 19.30 -18.22
N ASP A 367 -4.76 20.16 -19.25
CA ASP A 367 -4.65 21.62 -19.10
C ASP A 367 -5.81 22.20 -18.29
N VAL A 368 -5.46 23.01 -17.30
CA VAL A 368 -6.43 23.59 -16.36
C VAL A 368 -6.29 25.10 -16.34
N ASP A 369 -7.29 25.80 -16.88
CA ASP A 369 -7.41 27.25 -16.73
C ASP A 369 -8.14 27.61 -15.43
N VAL A 370 -7.80 28.73 -14.80
CA VAL A 370 -8.46 29.20 -13.58
C VAL A 370 -9.81 29.82 -13.94
N THR A 371 -10.71 28.97 -14.44
CA THR A 371 -12.10 29.33 -14.82
C THR A 371 -13.08 28.29 -14.26
N THR A 372 -14.30 28.75 -13.97
CA THR A 372 -15.41 27.87 -13.54
C THR A 372 -15.70 26.77 -14.59
N ALA A 373 -15.65 27.11 -15.86
CA ALA A 373 -15.89 26.15 -16.94
C ALA A 373 -14.83 25.05 -16.97
N SER A 374 -13.54 25.39 -16.94
CA SER A 374 -12.43 24.41 -16.91
C SER A 374 -12.54 23.50 -15.67
N LEU A 375 -12.88 24.07 -14.51
CA LEU A 375 -13.06 23.33 -13.26
C LEU A 375 -14.24 22.34 -13.35
N ARG A 376 -15.42 22.79 -13.84
CA ARG A 376 -16.61 21.93 -13.99
C ARG A 376 -16.34 20.79 -14.95
N HIS A 377 -15.68 21.05 -16.08
CA HIS A 377 -15.28 20.01 -17.05
C HIS A 377 -14.33 18.99 -16.43
N MET A 378 -13.30 19.43 -15.71
CA MET A 378 -12.35 18.55 -15.01
C MET A 378 -13.07 17.62 -14.03
N ILE A 379 -13.99 18.16 -13.21
CA ILE A 379 -14.77 17.37 -12.23
C ILE A 379 -15.65 16.34 -12.94
N ALA A 380 -16.35 16.74 -13.99
CA ALA A 380 -17.22 15.84 -14.76
C ALA A 380 -16.42 14.70 -15.42
N LEU A 381 -15.25 15.00 -16.00
CA LEU A 381 -14.35 14.00 -16.59
C LEU A 381 -13.85 13.00 -15.53
N LEU A 382 -13.47 13.49 -14.36
CA LEU A 382 -13.03 12.65 -13.24
C LEU A 382 -14.17 11.74 -12.77
N ALA A 383 -15.36 12.28 -12.57
CA ALA A 383 -16.53 11.51 -12.15
C ALA A 383 -16.92 10.43 -13.17
N GLU A 384 -16.87 10.75 -14.47
CA GLU A 384 -17.17 9.81 -15.54
C GLU A 384 -16.11 8.69 -15.64
N ALA A 385 -14.82 9.04 -15.60
CA ALA A 385 -13.72 8.10 -15.76
C ALA A 385 -13.60 7.14 -14.56
N SER A 386 -13.76 7.66 -13.34
CA SER A 386 -13.58 6.88 -12.11
C SER A 386 -14.83 6.13 -11.67
N LYS A 387 -16.02 6.61 -12.02
CA LYS A 387 -17.32 6.22 -11.43
C LYS A 387 -17.39 6.50 -9.93
N SER A 388 -16.66 7.53 -9.47
CA SER A 388 -16.52 7.97 -8.08
C SER A 388 -16.85 9.47 -7.96
N ASP A 389 -16.67 10.04 -6.76
CA ASP A 389 -16.83 11.48 -6.52
C ASP A 389 -15.76 12.30 -7.25
N GLY A 390 -16.13 12.95 -8.33
CA GLY A 390 -15.26 13.80 -9.14
C GLY A 390 -14.72 15.02 -8.38
N ILE A 391 -15.46 15.54 -7.39
CA ILE A 391 -15.02 16.66 -6.55
C ILE A 391 -13.84 16.22 -5.67
N ALA A 392 -13.96 15.08 -5.00
CA ALA A 392 -12.88 14.53 -4.18
C ALA A 392 -11.63 14.28 -5.04
N LEU A 393 -11.79 13.68 -6.21
CA LEU A 393 -10.70 13.44 -7.15
C LEU A 393 -10.13 14.73 -7.76
N ALA A 394 -10.91 15.80 -7.87
CA ALA A 394 -10.37 17.09 -8.32
C ALA A 394 -9.38 17.68 -7.31
N TYR A 395 -9.63 17.54 -6.00
CA TYR A 395 -8.63 17.90 -4.98
C TYR A 395 -7.37 17.06 -5.11
N ASP A 396 -7.50 15.76 -5.35
CA ASP A 396 -6.36 14.85 -5.54
C ASP A 396 -5.59 15.18 -6.83
N LEU A 397 -6.29 15.42 -7.94
CA LEU A 397 -5.65 15.79 -9.22
C LEU A 397 -4.89 17.10 -9.11
N LEU A 398 -5.47 18.15 -8.50
CA LEU A 398 -4.78 19.42 -8.29
C LEU A 398 -3.57 19.26 -7.38
N THR A 399 -3.64 18.35 -6.40
CA THR A 399 -2.50 18.03 -5.53
C THR A 399 -1.41 17.30 -6.30
N LEU A 400 -1.76 16.32 -7.14
CA LEU A 400 -0.82 15.59 -7.99
C LEU A 400 -0.09 16.54 -8.96
N LYS A 401 -0.84 17.41 -9.66
CA LYS A 401 -0.27 18.41 -10.56
C LYS A 401 0.66 19.40 -9.84
N GLN A 402 0.30 19.80 -8.61
CA GLN A 402 1.14 20.68 -7.79
C GLN A 402 2.41 19.96 -7.34
N ALA A 403 2.33 18.70 -6.94
CA ALA A 403 3.48 17.88 -6.58
C ALA A 403 4.43 17.68 -7.77
N ASP A 404 3.88 17.39 -8.95
CA ASP A 404 4.64 17.29 -10.20
C ASP A 404 5.36 18.61 -10.56
N ALA A 405 4.64 19.75 -10.49
CA ALA A 405 5.24 21.06 -10.73
C ALA A 405 6.39 21.37 -9.75
N LEU A 406 6.25 21.02 -8.47
CA LEU A 406 7.28 21.21 -7.45
C LEU A 406 8.50 20.29 -7.66
N ALA A 407 8.30 19.13 -8.26
CA ALA A 407 9.38 18.19 -8.57
C ALA A 407 10.19 18.57 -9.83
N LYS A 408 9.70 19.48 -10.67
CA LYS A 408 10.38 20.00 -11.87
C LYS A 408 11.55 20.93 -11.52
N ALA A 409 12.35 21.30 -12.50
CA ALA A 409 13.41 22.29 -12.36
C ALA A 409 12.85 23.66 -11.92
N ASN A 410 13.62 24.41 -11.11
CA ASN A 410 13.19 25.67 -10.50
C ASN A 410 12.48 26.66 -11.46
N PRO A 411 12.95 26.90 -12.70
CA PRO A 411 12.30 27.83 -13.61
C PRO A 411 10.85 27.47 -13.97
N TYR A 412 10.47 26.20 -13.80
CA TYR A 412 9.17 25.66 -14.21
C TYR A 412 8.22 25.38 -13.03
N ARG A 413 8.61 25.78 -11.81
CA ARG A 413 7.78 25.61 -10.60
C ARG A 413 6.66 26.64 -10.47
N SER A 414 6.66 27.70 -11.27
CA SER A 414 5.66 28.78 -11.20
C SER A 414 4.23 28.30 -11.42
N TYR A 415 4.04 27.21 -12.15
CA TYR A 415 2.73 26.61 -12.37
C TYR A 415 2.04 26.17 -11.07
N ALA A 416 2.79 25.86 -10.02
CA ALA A 416 2.23 25.54 -8.71
C ALA A 416 1.35 26.68 -8.13
N VAL A 417 1.67 27.93 -8.43
CA VAL A 417 0.86 29.10 -7.99
C VAL A 417 -0.51 29.12 -8.69
N THR A 418 -0.54 28.79 -9.99
CA THR A 418 -1.80 28.67 -10.75
C THR A 418 -2.71 27.60 -10.16
N LEU A 419 -2.14 26.49 -9.72
CA LEU A 419 -2.88 25.41 -9.11
C LEU A 419 -3.45 25.76 -7.73
N GLU A 420 -2.80 26.64 -6.97
CA GLU A 420 -3.35 27.17 -5.72
C GLU A 420 -4.60 28.05 -5.98
N ALA A 421 -4.57 28.88 -7.02
CA ALA A 421 -5.72 29.67 -7.43
C ALA A 421 -6.88 28.78 -7.88
N MET A 422 -6.59 27.70 -8.63
CA MET A 422 -7.60 26.70 -9.01
C MET A 422 -8.20 25.98 -7.82
N ARG A 423 -7.41 25.65 -6.81
CA ARG A 423 -7.87 25.03 -5.57
C ARG A 423 -8.79 25.97 -4.78
N ALA A 424 -8.49 27.27 -4.72
CA ALA A 424 -9.35 28.26 -4.12
C ALA A 424 -10.70 28.38 -4.86
N LEU A 425 -10.67 28.36 -6.20
CA LEU A 425 -11.86 28.34 -7.03
C LEU A 425 -12.71 27.07 -6.78
N LEU A 426 -12.07 25.90 -6.71
CA LEU A 426 -12.74 24.63 -6.37
C LEU A 426 -13.49 24.74 -5.03
N LEU A 427 -12.81 25.22 -3.99
CA LEU A 427 -13.42 25.41 -2.67
C LEU A 427 -14.62 26.36 -2.71
N HIS A 428 -14.53 27.41 -3.52
CA HIS A 428 -15.62 28.37 -3.71
C HIS A 428 -16.82 27.73 -4.41
N GLU A 429 -16.59 27.03 -5.53
CA GLU A 429 -17.65 26.43 -6.34
C GLU A 429 -18.31 25.24 -5.59
N VAL A 430 -17.56 24.45 -4.84
CA VAL A 430 -18.11 23.36 -4.01
C VAL A 430 -19.14 23.89 -3.00
N LYS A 431 -18.88 25.06 -2.37
CA LYS A 431 -19.84 25.70 -1.46
C LYS A 431 -21.13 26.17 -2.15
N ARG A 432 -21.09 26.40 -3.47
CA ARG A 432 -22.26 26.78 -4.28
C ARG A 432 -23.04 25.58 -4.81
N GLY A 433 -22.48 24.38 -4.70
CA GLY A 433 -23.07 23.13 -5.22
C GLY A 433 -22.71 22.91 -6.68
N ILE A 434 -21.82 21.96 -6.95
CA ILE A 434 -21.39 21.55 -8.29
C ILE A 434 -22.17 20.31 -8.69
N ALA A 435 -22.81 20.33 -9.87
CA ALA A 435 -23.31 19.12 -10.50
C ALA A 435 -22.17 18.39 -11.23
N GLN A 436 -22.01 17.12 -10.93
CA GLN A 436 -21.01 16.23 -11.53
C GLN A 436 -21.61 15.39 -12.67
N HIS A 437 -22.94 15.21 -12.65
CA HIS A 437 -23.70 14.42 -13.62
C HIS A 437 -24.94 15.17 -14.08
N PRO A 438 -25.46 14.88 -15.29
CA PRO A 438 -26.68 15.51 -15.81
C PRO A 438 -27.89 15.40 -14.87
N GLN A 439 -27.99 14.30 -14.10
CA GLN A 439 -29.08 14.04 -13.16
C GLN A 439 -29.08 14.95 -11.92
N GLU A 440 -27.96 15.64 -11.66
CA GLU A 440 -27.78 16.54 -10.51
C GLU A 440 -28.15 17.99 -10.85
N LEU A 441 -28.59 18.25 -12.09
CA LEU A 441 -29.14 19.55 -12.44
C LEU A 441 -30.44 19.83 -11.66
N CYS A 442 -30.61 21.08 -11.23
CA CYS A 442 -31.78 21.55 -10.48
C CYS A 442 -33.06 21.63 -11.36
N VAL A 443 -33.20 20.76 -12.36
CA VAL A 443 -34.36 20.61 -13.21
C VAL A 443 -34.65 19.12 -13.43
N SER A 444 -35.88 18.72 -13.18
CA SER A 444 -36.32 17.34 -13.34
C SER A 444 -36.67 17.01 -14.80
N GLY A 445 -36.65 15.70 -15.14
CA GLY A 445 -37.13 15.26 -16.44
C GLY A 445 -38.60 15.62 -16.73
N ALA A 446 -39.45 15.73 -15.68
CA ALA A 446 -40.85 16.18 -15.82
C ALA A 446 -40.93 17.65 -16.21
N GLU A 447 -40.13 18.52 -15.61
CA GLU A 447 -40.06 19.93 -15.97
C GLU A 447 -39.49 20.15 -17.37
N ILE A 448 -38.53 19.33 -17.80
CA ILE A 448 -38.03 19.36 -19.18
C ILE A 448 -39.13 18.97 -20.15
N MET A 449 -39.91 17.91 -19.87
CA MET A 449 -41.03 17.49 -20.68
C MET A 449 -42.12 18.58 -20.80
N GLU A 450 -42.45 19.23 -19.67
CA GLU A 450 -43.42 20.32 -19.64
C GLU A 450 -42.94 21.52 -20.47
N ALA A 451 -41.69 21.97 -20.23
CA ALA A 451 -41.13 23.15 -20.89
C ALA A 451 -41.02 22.99 -22.42
N LEU A 452 -40.72 21.78 -22.90
CA LEU A 452 -40.48 21.49 -24.32
C LEU A 452 -41.63 20.73 -24.97
N SER A 453 -42.73 20.47 -24.26
CA SER A 453 -43.90 19.66 -24.74
C SER A 453 -43.46 18.27 -25.24
N LEU A 454 -42.51 17.63 -24.59
CA LEU A 454 -41.97 16.31 -24.93
C LEU A 454 -42.80 15.19 -24.30
N GLN A 455 -42.88 14.06 -25.01
CA GLN A 455 -43.38 12.81 -24.43
C GLN A 455 -42.21 12.09 -23.65
N PRO A 456 -42.56 11.24 -22.67
CA PRO A 456 -41.55 10.44 -21.96
C PRO A 456 -40.74 9.59 -22.98
N GLY A 457 -39.40 9.72 -22.92
CA GLY A 457 -38.55 8.99 -23.84
C GLY A 457 -37.09 9.51 -23.90
N PRO A 458 -36.28 8.97 -24.79
CA PRO A 458 -34.86 9.31 -24.90
C PRO A 458 -34.57 10.79 -25.17
N ALA A 459 -35.50 11.53 -25.76
CA ALA A 459 -35.37 12.96 -26.05
C ALA A 459 -35.15 13.80 -24.77
N VAL A 460 -35.80 13.43 -23.67
CA VAL A 460 -35.62 14.11 -22.38
C VAL A 460 -34.17 14.00 -21.91
N GLY A 461 -33.58 12.80 -22.02
CA GLY A 461 -32.18 12.57 -21.66
C GLY A 461 -31.19 13.31 -22.58
N VAL A 462 -31.55 13.53 -23.84
CA VAL A 462 -30.76 14.35 -24.78
C VAL A 462 -30.77 15.81 -24.33
N CYS A 463 -31.93 16.37 -24.01
CA CYS A 463 -32.07 17.73 -23.52
C CYS A 463 -31.34 17.92 -22.19
N GLN A 464 -31.44 16.96 -21.26
CA GLN A 464 -30.74 17.01 -19.98
C GLN A 464 -29.21 17.03 -20.14
N ARG A 465 -28.65 16.19 -21.04
CA ARG A 465 -27.21 16.20 -21.37
C ARG A 465 -26.82 17.55 -22.00
N ARG A 466 -27.66 18.10 -22.90
CA ARG A 466 -27.36 19.41 -23.52
C ARG A 466 -27.37 20.54 -22.50
N LEU A 467 -28.31 20.55 -21.56
CA LEU A 467 -28.29 21.49 -20.43
C LEU A 467 -27.01 21.35 -19.58
N PHE A 468 -26.58 20.12 -19.35
CA PHE A 468 -25.36 19.85 -18.61
C PHE A 468 -24.12 20.36 -19.35
N GLU A 469 -24.02 20.19 -20.66
CA GLU A 469 -22.97 20.79 -21.49
C GLU A 469 -22.92 22.32 -21.37
N LEU A 470 -24.07 23.00 -21.41
CA LEU A 470 -24.17 24.45 -21.23
C LEU A 470 -23.73 24.88 -19.82
N TYR A 471 -24.09 24.09 -18.80
CA TYR A 471 -23.62 24.29 -17.43
C TYR A 471 -22.12 24.10 -17.30
N LEU A 472 -21.55 23.06 -17.87
CA LEU A 472 -20.09 22.84 -17.87
C LEU A 472 -19.35 23.98 -18.57
N ALA A 473 -19.90 24.48 -19.69
CA ALA A 473 -19.33 25.62 -20.42
C ALA A 473 -19.49 26.97 -19.69
N GLY A 474 -20.12 26.99 -18.52
CA GLY A 474 -20.37 28.22 -17.75
C GLY A 474 -21.39 29.16 -18.38
N GLN A 475 -22.20 28.68 -19.33
CA GLN A 475 -23.23 29.48 -20.01
C GLN A 475 -24.54 29.55 -19.22
N VAL A 476 -24.73 28.66 -18.27
CA VAL A 476 -25.87 28.63 -17.36
C VAL A 476 -25.41 28.17 -15.97
N GLU A 477 -26.06 28.69 -14.93
CA GLU A 477 -25.85 28.22 -13.57
C GLU A 477 -26.81 27.06 -13.23
N ASN A 478 -26.44 26.18 -12.31
CA ASN A 478 -27.28 25.09 -11.85
C ASN A 478 -28.36 25.62 -10.88
N ARG A 479 -29.21 26.51 -11.39
CA ARG A 479 -30.39 27.04 -10.68
C ARG A 479 -31.62 26.71 -11.50
N ARG A 480 -32.67 26.28 -10.83
CA ARG A 480 -33.93 25.89 -11.51
C ARG A 480 -34.43 26.95 -12.47
N GLU A 481 -34.41 28.22 -12.04
CA GLU A 481 -34.91 29.35 -12.85
C GLU A 481 -34.08 29.57 -14.11
N ASP A 482 -32.75 29.52 -13.99
CA ASP A 482 -31.80 29.72 -15.08
C ASP A 482 -31.94 28.60 -16.12
N LEU A 483 -32.04 27.34 -15.66
CA LEU A 483 -32.19 26.17 -16.52
C LEU A 483 -33.53 26.17 -17.27
N LEU A 484 -34.65 26.56 -16.60
CA LEU A 484 -35.95 26.70 -17.24
C LEU A 484 -35.99 27.86 -18.26
N ALA A 485 -35.30 28.97 -17.95
CA ALA A 485 -35.19 30.11 -18.89
C ALA A 485 -34.48 29.71 -20.21
N ILE A 486 -33.41 28.89 -20.09
CA ILE A 486 -32.73 28.35 -21.28
C ILE A 486 -33.62 27.40 -22.05
N LEU A 487 -34.38 26.52 -21.39
CA LEU A 487 -35.35 25.62 -22.09
C LEU A 487 -36.41 26.41 -22.87
N ALA A 488 -36.90 27.54 -22.34
CA ALA A 488 -37.89 28.39 -22.98
C ALA A 488 -37.39 29.12 -24.24
N GLN A 489 -36.08 29.25 -24.46
CA GLN A 489 -35.49 29.91 -25.63
C GLN A 489 -35.57 29.08 -26.92
N GLY A 490 -35.91 27.80 -26.83
CA GLY A 490 -36.43 27.03 -27.99
C GLY A 490 -35.44 26.49 -29.01
N ASN A 491 -34.12 26.47 -28.76
CA ASN A 491 -33.10 25.92 -29.68
C ASN A 491 -32.55 24.57 -29.17
N TRP A 492 -33.35 23.51 -29.20
CA TRP A 492 -33.02 22.17 -28.67
C TRP A 492 -32.89 21.09 -29.77
#